data_870b6d3dffd5dfa133806371dbbd8397
#
_entry.id   870b6d3dffd5dfa133806371dbbd8397
#
_cell.length_a   1.000
_cell.length_b   1.000
_cell.length_c   1.000
_cell.angle_alpha   90.00
_cell.angle_beta   90.00
_cell.angle_gamma   90.00
#
_symmetry.space_group_name_H-M   'P 1'
#
loop_
_entity.id
_entity.type
_entity.pdbx_description
1 polymer ?
#
loop_
_entity_poly.entity_id
_entity_poly.type
_entity_poly.pdbx_seq_one_letter_code
_entity_poly.pdbx_strand_id
1 'polypeptide(L)'
;VVVGSGLAGYGVLRELRKLAPDARLTLVTQDDGHFYSKPALSTALAKGKVADTLITTRAEKMVAQLKLDLRAGREVEAIDRDDHAVLTTGGPIFYDKLVLALGADPVRPPIDGDAAHRALAVNNLDHYREFREKLPDGARILVMGGGLVGTEFANDLAATGYRPVVVDMLAHPLAQLVPPGVGTVIRDALATKGVEWHLGRKVVAIHKAGDGIRAELDDGQAIEASAVLSAVGLRPHLQLAIDSGLEVARGIKVDQTGRTSDPDIYAIGDCAEYPQGLAAYVTPIMAAARAIAASVLGTPTEIRFPPLSVQVKTTAMPIVLLPAPQGVEGKWEETANDEKGLKYLFRDTDGTIRGYVFTQDYCQERMEMDRALSEQIIGQAA
;
A
#
# COMPACT_ATOMS: atom_id res chain seq x y z
N VAL A 1 3.50 -5.42 23.33
CA VAL A 1 2.30 -5.77 22.55
C VAL A 1 2.40 -5.14 21.17
N VAL A 2 1.98 -5.86 20.12
CA VAL A 2 1.85 -5.34 18.75
C VAL A 2 0.40 -5.50 18.30
N VAL A 3 -0.19 -4.45 17.73
CA VAL A 3 -1.54 -4.48 17.17
C VAL A 3 -1.47 -4.46 15.65
N GLY A 4 -1.96 -5.53 15.02
CA GLY A 4 -1.99 -5.72 13.56
C GLY A 4 -0.99 -6.74 13.03
N SER A 5 -1.49 -7.73 12.27
CA SER A 5 -0.77 -8.90 11.74
C SER A 5 -0.18 -8.70 10.34
N GLY A 6 -0.20 -7.47 9.81
CA GLY A 6 0.34 -7.14 8.49
C GLY A 6 1.87 -7.21 8.40
N LEU A 7 2.41 -6.80 7.24
CA LEU A 7 3.87 -6.74 6.99
C LEU A 7 4.61 -5.95 8.09
N ALA A 8 4.02 -4.86 8.56
CA ALA A 8 4.60 -3.99 9.57
C ALA A 8 4.66 -4.68 10.95
N GLY A 9 3.55 -5.21 11.44
CA GLY A 9 3.47 -5.87 12.75
C GLY A 9 4.39 -7.10 12.83
N TYR A 10 4.28 -8.01 11.86
CA TYR A 10 5.21 -9.15 11.81
C TYR A 10 6.66 -8.75 11.53
N GLY A 11 6.89 -7.64 10.83
CA GLY A 11 8.22 -7.07 10.63
C GLY A 11 8.88 -6.73 11.98
N VAL A 12 8.18 -5.95 12.81
CA VAL A 12 8.67 -5.58 14.16
C VAL A 12 8.85 -6.81 15.05
N LEU A 13 7.88 -7.74 15.08
CA LEU A 13 7.96 -8.94 15.89
C LEU A 13 9.17 -9.83 15.53
N ARG A 14 9.50 -9.94 14.25
CA ARG A 14 10.69 -10.66 13.78
C ARG A 14 11.98 -10.01 14.26
N GLU A 15 12.06 -8.70 14.15
CA GLU A 15 13.26 -7.96 14.62
C GLU A 15 13.38 -7.98 16.15
N LEU A 16 12.27 -7.82 16.88
CA LEU A 16 12.24 -7.96 18.34
C LEU A 16 12.73 -9.36 18.77
N ARG A 17 12.26 -10.43 18.12
CA ARG A 17 12.69 -11.80 18.46
C ARG A 17 14.16 -12.06 18.19
N LYS A 18 14.74 -11.43 17.15
CA LYS A 18 16.18 -11.49 16.87
C LYS A 18 17.00 -10.78 17.95
N LEU A 19 16.56 -9.58 18.37
CA LEU A 19 17.29 -8.75 19.33
C LEU A 19 17.10 -9.23 20.77
N ALA A 20 15.92 -9.76 21.10
CA ALA A 20 15.55 -10.23 22.43
C ALA A 20 14.87 -11.61 22.37
N PRO A 21 15.67 -12.70 22.33
CA PRO A 21 15.14 -14.07 22.15
C PRO A 21 14.13 -14.53 23.18
N ASP A 22 14.16 -13.96 24.38
CA ASP A 22 13.31 -14.35 25.52
C ASP A 22 12.22 -13.32 25.85
N ALA A 23 12.12 -12.23 25.09
CA ALA A 23 11.09 -11.21 25.31
C ALA A 23 9.68 -11.81 25.17
N ARG A 24 8.75 -11.40 26.04
CA ARG A 24 7.34 -11.72 25.90
C ARG A 24 6.74 -10.87 24.79
N LEU A 25 6.29 -11.51 23.73
CA LEU A 25 5.70 -10.86 22.55
C LEU A 25 4.25 -11.27 22.39
N THR A 26 3.34 -10.30 22.37
CA THR A 26 1.91 -10.51 22.13
C THR A 26 1.52 -9.81 20.84
N LEU A 27 0.82 -10.53 19.94
CA LEU A 27 0.22 -9.98 18.72
C LEU A 27 -1.30 -10.00 18.86
N VAL A 28 -1.93 -8.84 18.68
CA VAL A 28 -3.38 -8.70 18.66
C VAL A 28 -3.83 -8.35 17.25
N THR A 29 -4.82 -9.06 16.73
CA THR A 29 -5.32 -8.83 15.38
C THR A 29 -6.78 -9.24 15.23
N GLN A 30 -7.53 -8.52 14.38
CA GLN A 30 -8.91 -8.86 14.04
C GLN A 30 -9.01 -10.09 13.14
N ASP A 31 -7.99 -10.31 12.30
CA ASP A 31 -7.92 -11.45 11.38
C ASP A 31 -7.41 -12.73 12.07
N ASP A 32 -7.15 -13.77 11.28
CA ASP A 32 -6.68 -15.08 11.72
C ASP A 32 -5.20 -15.12 12.08
N GLY A 33 -4.46 -14.01 11.87
CA GLY A 33 -3.02 -13.92 12.12
C GLY A 33 -2.15 -14.62 11.08
N HIS A 34 -2.68 -15.02 9.95
CA HIS A 34 -1.88 -15.55 8.84
C HIS A 34 -0.99 -14.48 8.24
N PHE A 35 0.26 -14.85 7.92
CA PHE A 35 1.17 -13.92 7.25
C PHE A 35 1.11 -14.09 5.73
N TYR A 36 0.88 -13.00 5.03
CA TYR A 36 0.93 -12.89 3.57
C TYR A 36 1.46 -11.54 3.13
N SER A 37 1.87 -11.45 1.86
CA SER A 37 2.31 -10.20 1.26
C SER A 37 1.12 -9.47 0.63
N LYS A 38 0.59 -8.43 1.28
CA LYS A 38 -0.52 -7.62 0.76
C LYS A 38 -0.29 -7.11 -0.67
N PRO A 39 0.92 -6.64 -1.07
CA PRO A 39 1.21 -6.28 -2.46
C PRO A 39 1.05 -7.42 -3.49
N ALA A 40 0.97 -8.68 -3.06
CA ALA A 40 0.76 -9.79 -4.00
C ALA A 40 -0.69 -9.91 -4.48
N LEU A 41 -1.64 -9.26 -3.82
CA LEU A 41 -3.08 -9.31 -4.16
C LEU A 41 -3.35 -8.80 -5.57
N SER A 42 -2.69 -7.71 -6.00
CA SER A 42 -2.88 -7.07 -7.31
C SER A 42 -2.29 -7.84 -8.51
N THR A 43 -1.63 -8.98 -8.27
CA THR A 43 -1.02 -9.83 -9.31
C THR A 43 -1.35 -11.31 -9.11
N ALA A 44 -2.38 -11.59 -8.35
CA ALA A 44 -2.69 -12.95 -7.93
C ALA A 44 -3.49 -13.74 -8.97
N LEU A 45 -4.33 -13.05 -9.76
CA LEU A 45 -5.16 -13.69 -10.80
C LEU A 45 -4.28 -14.31 -11.89
N ALA A 46 -3.34 -13.55 -12.46
CA ALA A 46 -2.44 -14.03 -13.52
C ALA A 46 -1.52 -15.18 -13.06
N LYS A 47 -1.29 -15.28 -11.74
CA LYS A 47 -0.54 -16.39 -11.13
C LYS A 47 -1.43 -17.58 -10.75
N GLY A 48 -2.71 -17.55 -11.09
CA GLY A 48 -3.69 -18.58 -10.74
C GLY A 48 -3.91 -18.76 -9.24
N LYS A 49 -3.55 -17.77 -8.41
CA LYS A 49 -3.61 -17.89 -6.95
C LYS A 49 -5.00 -17.56 -6.43
N VAL A 50 -5.47 -18.37 -5.49
CA VAL A 50 -6.63 -18.10 -4.62
C VAL A 50 -6.16 -17.53 -3.28
N ALA A 51 -7.08 -16.98 -2.48
CA ALA A 51 -6.73 -16.36 -1.20
C ALA A 51 -5.85 -17.26 -0.32
N ASP A 52 -6.23 -18.52 -0.16
CA ASP A 52 -5.50 -19.48 0.68
C ASP A 52 -4.07 -19.77 0.18
N THR A 53 -3.83 -19.73 -1.12
CA THR A 53 -2.48 -19.93 -1.70
C THR A 53 -1.61 -18.68 -1.64
N LEU A 54 -2.16 -17.55 -1.24
CA LEU A 54 -1.41 -16.32 -0.96
C LEU A 54 -0.86 -16.28 0.46
N ILE A 55 -1.37 -17.12 1.36
CA ILE A 55 -0.82 -17.28 2.72
C ILE A 55 0.60 -17.82 2.61
N THR A 56 1.56 -16.99 2.98
CA THR A 56 2.99 -17.35 2.99
C THR A 56 3.35 -18.19 4.19
N THR A 57 2.78 -17.87 5.35
CA THR A 57 3.00 -18.59 6.60
C THR A 57 1.73 -18.59 7.44
N ARG A 58 1.26 -19.75 7.83
CA ARG A 58 0.09 -19.89 8.70
C ARG A 58 0.38 -19.39 10.11
N ALA A 59 -0.66 -18.95 10.81
CA ALA A 59 -0.58 -18.37 12.15
C ALA A 59 0.14 -19.26 13.15
N GLU A 60 -0.17 -20.55 13.15
CA GLU A 60 0.44 -21.53 14.07
C GLU A 60 1.97 -21.62 13.88
N LYS A 61 2.41 -21.55 12.62
CA LYS A 61 3.85 -21.54 12.30
C LYS A 61 4.50 -20.21 12.70
N MET A 62 3.82 -19.08 12.54
CA MET A 62 4.29 -17.77 13.02
C MET A 62 4.42 -17.78 14.55
N VAL A 63 3.42 -18.30 15.26
CA VAL A 63 3.44 -18.46 16.73
C VAL A 63 4.65 -19.28 17.16
N ALA A 64 4.87 -20.43 16.53
CA ALA A 64 6.00 -21.31 16.88
C ALA A 64 7.35 -20.64 16.58
N GLN A 65 7.52 -20.03 15.41
CA GLN A 65 8.77 -19.38 14.99
C GLN A 65 9.15 -18.18 15.85
N LEU A 66 8.16 -17.37 16.23
CA LEU A 66 8.36 -16.12 16.95
C LEU A 66 8.07 -16.26 18.45
N LYS A 67 7.65 -17.45 18.93
CA LYS A 67 7.22 -17.69 20.31
C LYS A 67 6.25 -16.60 20.78
N LEU A 68 5.16 -16.40 19.99
CA LEU A 68 4.17 -15.34 20.21
C LEU A 68 3.02 -15.81 21.11
N ASP A 69 2.48 -14.90 21.92
CA ASP A 69 1.10 -14.95 22.39
C ASP A 69 0.21 -14.30 21.32
N LEU A 70 -0.46 -15.11 20.48
CA LEU A 70 -1.34 -14.63 19.42
C LEU A 70 -2.77 -14.49 19.95
N ARG A 71 -3.33 -13.30 19.80
CA ARG A 71 -4.73 -12.94 20.10
C ARG A 71 -5.46 -12.63 18.79
N ALA A 72 -5.71 -13.67 18.00
CA ALA A 72 -6.45 -13.58 16.74
C ALA A 72 -7.95 -13.43 16.97
N GLY A 73 -8.66 -12.83 16.00
CA GLY A 73 -10.10 -12.54 16.08
C GLY A 73 -10.46 -11.54 17.17
N ARG A 74 -9.51 -10.67 17.57
CA ARG A 74 -9.72 -9.66 18.62
C ARG A 74 -9.66 -8.26 18.03
N GLU A 75 -10.75 -7.54 18.18
CA GLU A 75 -10.80 -6.11 17.88
C GLU A 75 -10.25 -5.34 19.07
N VAL A 76 -9.41 -4.34 18.78
CA VAL A 76 -8.94 -3.37 19.77
C VAL A 76 -9.93 -2.21 19.79
N GLU A 77 -10.59 -2.02 20.93
CA GLU A 77 -11.64 -1.02 21.13
C GLU A 77 -11.07 0.30 21.67
N ALA A 78 -10.05 0.23 22.54
CA ALA A 78 -9.40 1.40 23.12
C ALA A 78 -7.98 1.10 23.62
N ILE A 79 -7.21 2.14 23.87
CA ILE A 79 -5.92 2.08 24.58
C ILE A 79 -6.06 2.90 25.87
N ASP A 80 -5.93 2.22 27.01
CA ASP A 80 -5.79 2.86 28.30
C ASP A 80 -4.30 3.13 28.54
N ARG A 81 -3.92 4.40 28.43
CA ARG A 81 -2.52 4.83 28.55
C ARG A 81 -2.06 4.91 30.00
N ASP A 82 -2.97 5.15 30.93
CA ASP A 82 -2.66 5.26 32.35
C ASP A 82 -2.41 3.88 32.96
N ASP A 83 -3.22 2.89 32.60
CA ASP A 83 -3.08 1.50 33.03
C ASP A 83 -2.17 0.66 32.11
N HIS A 84 -1.60 1.25 31.06
CA HIS A 84 -0.81 0.54 30.03
C HIS A 84 -1.53 -0.70 29.49
N ALA A 85 -2.78 -0.55 29.11
CA ALA A 85 -3.63 -1.66 28.63
C ALA A 85 -4.24 -1.39 27.25
N VAL A 86 -4.26 -2.42 26.41
CA VAL A 86 -5.06 -2.46 25.19
C VAL A 86 -6.37 -3.17 25.52
N LEU A 87 -7.49 -2.46 25.40
CA LEU A 87 -8.82 -2.99 25.63
C LEU A 87 -9.33 -3.67 24.36
N THR A 88 -9.70 -4.93 24.48
CA THR A 88 -10.14 -5.74 23.33
C THR A 88 -11.48 -6.38 23.59
N THR A 89 -12.17 -6.86 22.55
CA THR A 89 -13.40 -7.68 22.64
C THR A 89 -13.23 -8.93 23.52
N GLY A 90 -12.02 -9.28 23.89
CA GLY A 90 -11.70 -10.40 24.78
C GLY A 90 -11.09 -10.04 26.11
N GLY A 91 -11.17 -8.76 26.52
CA GLY A 91 -10.64 -8.23 27.74
C GLY A 91 -9.29 -7.49 27.57
N PRO A 92 -8.76 -6.90 28.63
CA PRO A 92 -7.55 -6.09 28.60
C PRO A 92 -6.30 -6.93 28.37
N ILE A 93 -5.32 -6.35 27.67
CA ILE A 93 -3.98 -6.89 27.45
C ILE A 93 -2.98 -5.82 27.88
N PHE A 94 -2.24 -6.06 28.94
CA PHE A 94 -1.27 -5.11 29.47
C PHE A 94 0.04 -5.13 28.68
N TYR A 95 0.69 -3.96 28.58
CA TYR A 95 1.94 -3.80 27.84
C TYR A 95 2.97 -2.96 28.61
N ASP A 96 4.24 -3.28 28.46
CA ASP A 96 5.35 -2.36 28.80
C ASP A 96 5.60 -1.41 27.63
N LYS A 97 5.49 -1.91 26.39
CA LYS A 97 5.59 -1.16 25.15
C LYS A 97 4.53 -1.64 24.16
N LEU A 98 3.94 -0.68 23.43
CA LEU A 98 2.91 -0.92 22.45
C LEU A 98 3.39 -0.47 21.05
N VAL A 99 3.15 -1.29 20.03
CA VAL A 99 3.40 -0.94 18.63
C VAL A 99 2.10 -1.02 17.85
N LEU A 100 1.68 0.10 17.28
CA LEU A 100 0.51 0.23 16.42
C LEU A 100 0.89 -0.01 14.96
N ALA A 101 0.47 -1.14 14.41
CA ALA A 101 0.66 -1.52 13.01
C ALA A 101 -0.70 -1.66 12.30
N LEU A 102 -1.57 -0.64 12.49
CA LEU A 102 -2.99 -0.67 12.16
C LEU A 102 -3.28 -0.70 10.66
N GLY A 103 -2.32 -0.29 9.83
CA GLY A 103 -2.50 -0.24 8.38
C GLY A 103 -3.40 0.91 7.93
N ALA A 104 -4.10 0.68 6.80
CA ALA A 104 -4.98 1.65 6.17
C ALA A 104 -6.17 0.95 5.52
N ASP A 105 -7.30 1.66 5.45
CA ASP A 105 -8.52 1.23 4.77
C ASP A 105 -8.65 1.82 3.37
N PRO A 106 -9.33 1.11 2.46
CA PRO A 106 -9.72 1.66 1.18
C PRO A 106 -10.63 2.87 1.35
N VAL A 107 -10.33 3.92 0.60
CA VAL A 107 -11.23 5.07 0.50
C VAL A 107 -12.53 4.62 -0.17
N ARG A 108 -13.65 4.99 0.44
CA ARG A 108 -14.98 4.82 -0.14
C ARG A 108 -15.43 6.18 -0.68
N PRO A 109 -15.35 6.42 -2.00
CA PRO A 109 -15.82 7.68 -2.57
C PRO A 109 -17.35 7.77 -2.42
N PRO A 110 -17.90 8.98 -2.27
CA PRO A 110 -19.34 9.18 -2.29
C PRO A 110 -19.83 8.94 -3.72
N ILE A 111 -20.55 7.82 -3.92
CA ILE A 111 -21.12 7.39 -5.20
C ILE A 111 -22.60 7.14 -4.96
N ASP A 112 -23.45 7.74 -5.81
CA ASP A 112 -24.88 7.56 -5.78
C ASP A 112 -25.31 6.23 -6.41
N GLY A 113 -26.58 5.91 -6.28
CA GLY A 113 -27.21 4.75 -6.92
C GLY A 113 -27.40 3.54 -6.02
N ASP A 114 -28.33 2.69 -6.43
CA ASP A 114 -28.80 1.53 -5.66
C ASP A 114 -27.78 0.37 -5.61
N ALA A 115 -26.72 0.43 -6.40
CA ALA A 115 -25.64 -0.55 -6.44
C ALA A 115 -24.26 -0.01 -6.06
N ALA A 116 -24.15 1.20 -5.48
CA ALA A 116 -22.88 1.78 -5.02
C ALA A 116 -22.12 0.87 -4.04
N HIS A 117 -22.83 0.13 -3.20
CA HIS A 117 -22.28 -0.85 -2.25
C HIS A 117 -21.59 -2.06 -2.92
N ARG A 118 -21.82 -2.29 -4.22
CA ARG A 118 -21.15 -3.36 -5.01
C ARG A 118 -19.74 -3.00 -5.46
N ALA A 119 -19.29 -1.77 -5.21
CA ALA A 119 -17.89 -1.36 -5.45
C ALA A 119 -16.98 -2.00 -4.39
N LEU A 120 -16.33 -3.08 -4.75
CA LEU A 120 -15.42 -3.83 -3.88
C LEU A 120 -14.03 -3.20 -3.88
N ALA A 121 -13.39 -3.17 -2.72
CA ALA A 121 -11.98 -2.81 -2.62
C ALA A 121 -11.19 -4.02 -2.10
N VAL A 122 -10.09 -4.36 -2.76
CA VAL A 122 -9.25 -5.51 -2.38
C VAL A 122 -8.08 -5.02 -1.53
N ASN A 123 -8.19 -5.19 -0.21
CA ASN A 123 -7.19 -4.73 0.76
C ASN A 123 -6.65 -5.83 1.68
N ASN A 124 -7.29 -7.00 1.69
CA ASN A 124 -6.91 -8.18 2.47
C ASN A 124 -7.33 -9.47 1.74
N LEU A 125 -7.04 -10.64 2.32
CA LEU A 125 -7.38 -11.94 1.71
C LEU A 125 -8.87 -12.17 1.56
N ASP A 126 -9.69 -11.73 2.51
CA ASP A 126 -11.14 -11.91 2.47
C ASP A 126 -11.77 -11.05 1.37
N HIS A 127 -11.32 -9.79 1.25
CA HIS A 127 -11.71 -8.93 0.13
C HIS A 127 -11.29 -9.51 -1.22
N TYR A 128 -10.09 -10.13 -1.30
CA TYR A 128 -9.65 -10.79 -2.52
C TYR A 128 -10.48 -12.02 -2.85
N ARG A 129 -10.85 -12.83 -1.84
CA ARG A 129 -11.74 -14.00 -1.98
C ARG A 129 -13.10 -13.56 -2.51
N GLU A 130 -13.73 -12.60 -1.85
CA GLU A 130 -15.01 -12.04 -2.25
C GLU A 130 -14.99 -11.47 -3.68
N PHE A 131 -13.95 -10.70 -4.01
CA PHE A 131 -13.78 -10.15 -5.35
C PHE A 131 -13.69 -11.25 -6.40
N ARG A 132 -12.84 -12.26 -6.17
CA ARG A 132 -12.63 -13.36 -7.10
C ARG A 132 -13.89 -14.21 -7.32
N GLU A 133 -14.68 -14.46 -6.27
CA GLU A 133 -15.94 -15.23 -6.35
C GLU A 133 -17.01 -14.51 -7.19
N LYS A 134 -16.95 -13.20 -7.28
CA LYS A 134 -17.87 -12.37 -8.06
C LYS A 134 -17.43 -12.11 -9.50
N LEU A 135 -16.34 -12.73 -9.96
CA LEU A 135 -15.81 -12.56 -11.32
C LEU A 135 -16.31 -13.67 -12.26
N PRO A 136 -17.33 -13.44 -13.11
CA PRO A 136 -17.66 -14.36 -14.18
C PRO A 136 -16.53 -14.39 -15.22
N ASP A 137 -16.27 -15.54 -15.81
CA ASP A 137 -15.21 -15.70 -16.82
C ASP A 137 -15.35 -14.72 -17.99
N GLY A 138 -14.26 -14.07 -18.37
CA GLY A 138 -14.21 -13.11 -19.49
C GLY A 138 -15.04 -11.83 -19.27
N ALA A 139 -15.48 -11.58 -18.05
CA ALA A 139 -16.33 -10.46 -17.70
C ALA A 139 -15.67 -9.10 -17.93
N ARG A 140 -16.52 -8.09 -18.19
CA ARG A 140 -16.10 -6.68 -18.18
C ARG A 140 -16.10 -6.18 -16.74
N ILE A 141 -14.95 -5.66 -16.28
CA ILE A 141 -14.71 -5.23 -14.90
C ILE A 141 -14.41 -3.75 -14.87
N LEU A 142 -15.25 -2.97 -14.18
CA LEU A 142 -14.96 -1.57 -13.92
C LEU A 142 -13.90 -1.46 -12.82
N VAL A 143 -12.80 -0.78 -13.11
CA VAL A 143 -11.75 -0.43 -12.14
C VAL A 143 -11.80 1.08 -11.93
N MET A 144 -12.17 1.50 -10.74
CA MET A 144 -12.14 2.92 -10.36
C MET A 144 -10.78 3.27 -9.78
N GLY A 145 -10.06 4.19 -10.43
CA GLY A 145 -8.71 4.61 -10.10
C GLY A 145 -7.63 3.97 -10.97
N GLY A 146 -6.85 4.80 -11.65
CA GLY A 146 -5.68 4.43 -12.48
C GLY A 146 -4.34 4.70 -11.77
N GLY A 147 -4.34 4.74 -10.43
CA GLY A 147 -3.13 4.79 -9.61
C GLY A 147 -2.37 3.45 -9.63
N LEU A 148 -1.37 3.29 -8.73
CA LEU A 148 -0.51 2.11 -8.68
C LEU A 148 -1.31 0.80 -8.63
N VAL A 149 -2.21 0.67 -7.65
CA VAL A 149 -2.97 -0.56 -7.41
C VAL A 149 -3.97 -0.83 -8.54
N GLY A 150 -4.69 0.21 -9.01
CA GLY A 150 -5.67 0.05 -10.09
C GLY A 150 -5.02 -0.34 -11.42
N THR A 151 -3.87 0.25 -11.75
CA THR A 151 -3.09 -0.11 -12.94
C THR A 151 -2.57 -1.55 -12.88
N GLU A 152 -2.10 -2.00 -11.70
CA GLU A 152 -1.66 -3.39 -11.50
C GLU A 152 -2.82 -4.38 -11.65
N PHE A 153 -3.99 -4.10 -11.04
CA PHE A 153 -5.19 -4.94 -11.22
C PHE A 153 -5.69 -4.95 -12.65
N ALA A 154 -5.69 -3.80 -13.34
CA ALA A 154 -6.08 -3.74 -14.75
C ALA A 154 -5.20 -4.64 -15.63
N ASN A 155 -3.87 -4.62 -15.39
CA ASN A 155 -2.91 -5.50 -16.04
C ASN A 155 -3.17 -6.99 -15.70
N ASP A 156 -3.41 -7.30 -14.42
CA ASP A 156 -3.63 -8.68 -13.95
C ASP A 156 -4.92 -9.27 -14.51
N LEU A 157 -6.01 -8.48 -14.53
CA LEU A 157 -7.29 -8.82 -15.13
C LEU A 157 -7.16 -9.06 -16.63
N ALA A 158 -6.53 -8.13 -17.36
CA ALA A 158 -6.33 -8.28 -18.82
C ALA A 158 -5.50 -9.52 -19.15
N ALA A 159 -4.46 -9.82 -18.37
CA ALA A 159 -3.61 -11.00 -18.55
C ALA A 159 -4.35 -12.33 -18.33
N THR A 160 -5.53 -12.30 -17.70
CA THR A 160 -6.36 -13.49 -17.39
C THR A 160 -7.65 -13.55 -18.18
N GLY A 161 -7.77 -12.75 -19.24
CA GLY A 161 -8.90 -12.81 -20.17
C GLY A 161 -10.13 -11.99 -19.76
N TYR A 162 -10.06 -11.24 -18.66
CA TYR A 162 -11.08 -10.25 -18.34
C TYR A 162 -10.93 -8.99 -19.21
N ARG A 163 -11.96 -8.15 -19.24
CA ARG A 163 -11.99 -6.90 -19.99
C ARG A 163 -12.08 -5.71 -18.99
N PRO A 164 -10.94 -5.25 -18.46
CA PRO A 164 -10.94 -4.15 -17.52
C PRO A 164 -11.23 -2.81 -18.21
N VAL A 165 -12.10 -2.01 -17.59
CA VAL A 165 -12.40 -0.63 -17.97
C VAL A 165 -11.97 0.25 -16.80
N VAL A 166 -10.96 1.07 -16.99
CA VAL A 166 -10.39 1.92 -15.94
C VAL A 166 -10.95 3.33 -16.07
N VAL A 167 -11.52 3.85 -14.98
CA VAL A 167 -11.97 5.24 -14.86
C VAL A 167 -11.09 5.95 -13.84
N ASP A 168 -10.47 7.06 -14.23
CA ASP A 168 -9.64 7.87 -13.33
C ASP A 168 -9.87 9.37 -13.59
N MET A 169 -9.90 10.15 -12.50
CA MET A 169 -10.03 11.61 -12.57
C MET A 169 -8.80 12.30 -13.18
N LEU A 170 -7.65 11.63 -13.16
CA LEU A 170 -6.41 12.16 -13.70
C LEU A 170 -6.25 11.85 -15.20
N ALA A 171 -5.39 12.61 -15.86
CA ALA A 171 -5.27 12.59 -17.32
C ALA A 171 -4.55 11.36 -17.89
N HIS A 172 -3.83 10.60 -17.05
CA HIS A 172 -3.10 9.40 -17.47
C HIS A 172 -2.89 8.44 -16.28
N PRO A 173 -2.64 7.14 -16.54
CA PRO A 173 -2.31 6.20 -15.47
C PRO A 173 -1.08 6.63 -14.67
N LEU A 174 -1.06 6.32 -13.38
CA LEU A 174 0.03 6.65 -12.45
C LEU A 174 0.36 8.15 -12.37
N ALA A 175 -0.57 9.04 -12.70
CA ALA A 175 -0.32 10.49 -12.86
C ALA A 175 0.29 11.18 -11.62
N GLN A 176 0.12 10.61 -10.42
CA GLN A 176 0.77 11.13 -9.21
C GLN A 176 2.22 10.65 -9.04
N LEU A 177 2.68 9.71 -9.87
CA LEU A 177 3.96 9.02 -9.70
C LEU A 177 4.92 9.23 -10.89
N VAL A 178 4.37 9.45 -12.08
CA VAL A 178 5.13 9.52 -13.33
C VAL A 178 4.76 10.75 -14.16
N PRO A 179 5.66 11.24 -15.01
CA PRO A 179 5.34 12.33 -15.95
C PRO A 179 4.39 11.86 -17.07
N PRO A 180 3.66 12.81 -17.72
CA PRO A 180 2.65 12.50 -18.75
C PRO A 180 3.15 11.61 -19.88
N GLY A 181 4.40 11.79 -20.34
CA GLY A 181 4.99 10.97 -21.41
C GLY A 181 5.01 9.48 -21.03
N VAL A 182 5.45 9.15 -19.82
CA VAL A 182 5.43 7.78 -19.30
C VAL A 182 3.99 7.27 -19.13
N GLY A 183 3.10 8.10 -18.58
CA GLY A 183 1.69 7.74 -18.41
C GLY A 183 1.00 7.37 -19.72
N THR A 184 1.32 8.10 -20.81
CA THR A 184 0.80 7.81 -22.15
C THR A 184 1.28 6.43 -22.65
N VAL A 185 2.56 6.14 -22.52
CA VAL A 185 3.12 4.84 -22.97
C VAL A 185 2.55 3.68 -22.15
N ILE A 186 2.34 3.84 -20.85
CA ILE A 186 1.66 2.85 -19.99
C ILE A 186 0.22 2.61 -20.48
N ARG A 187 -0.54 3.68 -20.70
CA ARG A 187 -1.92 3.60 -21.21
C ARG A 187 -1.97 2.79 -22.49
N ASP A 188 -1.11 3.12 -23.46
CA ASP A 188 -1.11 2.50 -24.77
C ASP A 188 -0.67 1.04 -24.69
N ALA A 189 0.36 0.72 -23.91
CA ALA A 189 0.80 -0.66 -23.69
C ALA A 189 -0.31 -1.53 -23.08
N LEU A 190 -1.06 -1.03 -22.09
CA LEU A 190 -2.16 -1.76 -21.49
C LEU A 190 -3.39 -1.81 -22.41
N ALA A 191 -3.64 -0.78 -23.23
CA ALA A 191 -4.70 -0.79 -24.23
C ALA A 191 -4.50 -1.91 -25.26
N THR A 192 -3.24 -2.21 -25.67
CA THR A 192 -2.94 -3.37 -26.54
C THR A 192 -3.28 -4.72 -25.91
N LYS A 193 -3.42 -4.76 -24.57
CA LYS A 193 -3.85 -5.95 -23.79
C LYS A 193 -5.35 -5.97 -23.53
N GLY A 194 -6.11 -5.01 -24.05
CA GLY A 194 -7.56 -4.95 -23.91
C GLY A 194 -8.05 -4.12 -22.72
N VAL A 195 -7.19 -3.30 -22.12
CA VAL A 195 -7.62 -2.33 -21.10
C VAL A 195 -8.26 -1.12 -21.77
N GLU A 196 -9.50 -0.82 -21.45
CA GLU A 196 -10.22 0.39 -21.86
C GLU A 196 -9.99 1.51 -20.83
N TRP A 197 -9.81 2.75 -21.27
CA TRP A 197 -9.52 3.88 -20.41
C TRP A 197 -10.52 5.02 -20.58
N HIS A 198 -11.06 5.51 -19.45
CA HIS A 198 -11.83 6.73 -19.32
C HIS A 198 -11.10 7.66 -18.35
N LEU A 199 -10.16 8.42 -18.87
CA LEU A 199 -9.27 9.32 -18.11
C LEU A 199 -9.82 10.74 -18.07
N GLY A 200 -9.55 11.49 -16.99
CA GLY A 200 -10.15 12.78 -16.72
C GLY A 200 -11.65 12.65 -16.41
N ARG A 201 -12.11 11.52 -15.90
CA ARG A 201 -13.50 11.20 -15.58
C ARG A 201 -13.63 10.59 -14.20
N LYS A 202 -14.81 10.73 -13.60
CA LYS A 202 -15.15 10.06 -12.34
C LYS A 202 -16.48 9.33 -12.47
N VAL A 203 -16.61 8.22 -11.73
CA VAL A 203 -17.89 7.56 -11.53
C VAL A 203 -18.70 8.35 -10.51
N VAL A 204 -19.92 8.72 -10.87
CA VAL A 204 -20.82 9.50 -10.01
C VAL A 204 -21.97 8.66 -9.46
N ALA A 205 -22.42 7.64 -10.19
CA ALA A 205 -23.45 6.73 -9.71
C ALA A 205 -23.21 5.30 -10.21
N ILE A 206 -23.68 4.32 -9.42
CA ILE A 206 -23.69 2.89 -9.81
C ILE A 206 -25.07 2.32 -9.55
N HIS A 207 -25.69 1.83 -10.59
CA HIS A 207 -27.03 1.24 -10.58
C HIS A 207 -27.00 -0.24 -10.93
N LYS A 208 -28.01 -0.99 -10.48
CA LYS A 208 -28.21 -2.38 -10.90
C LYS A 208 -28.55 -2.43 -12.39
N ALA A 209 -27.94 -3.37 -13.12
CA ALA A 209 -28.27 -3.67 -14.51
C ALA A 209 -28.22 -5.19 -14.71
N GLY A 210 -29.40 -5.85 -14.57
CA GLY A 210 -29.47 -7.30 -14.51
C GLY A 210 -28.61 -7.87 -13.39
N ASP A 211 -27.75 -8.85 -13.71
CA ASP A 211 -26.79 -9.42 -12.75
C ASP A 211 -25.55 -8.52 -12.52
N GLY A 212 -25.30 -7.57 -13.43
CA GLY A 212 -24.20 -6.63 -13.37
C GLY A 212 -24.56 -5.26 -12.79
N ILE A 213 -23.81 -4.27 -13.25
CA ILE A 213 -24.00 -2.86 -12.89
C ILE A 213 -23.94 -1.97 -14.13
N ARG A 214 -24.52 -0.78 -14.02
CA ARG A 214 -24.37 0.35 -14.92
C ARG A 214 -23.81 1.53 -14.12
N ALA A 215 -22.56 1.91 -14.41
CA ALA A 215 -21.91 3.06 -13.80
C ALA A 215 -22.08 4.29 -14.66
N GLU A 216 -22.44 5.41 -14.06
CA GLU A 216 -22.56 6.72 -14.72
C GLU A 216 -21.33 7.56 -14.45
N LEU A 217 -20.80 8.18 -15.50
CA LEU A 217 -19.67 9.10 -15.42
C LEU A 217 -20.17 10.55 -15.34
N ASP A 218 -19.29 11.44 -14.90
CA ASP A 218 -19.56 12.87 -14.72
C ASP A 218 -19.83 13.63 -16.04
N ASP A 219 -19.57 13.03 -17.19
CA ASP A 219 -19.92 13.56 -18.52
C ASP A 219 -21.21 12.97 -19.11
N GLY A 220 -21.93 12.16 -18.35
CA GLY A 220 -23.17 11.52 -18.75
C GLY A 220 -22.99 10.21 -19.52
N GLN A 221 -21.76 9.78 -19.80
CA GLN A 221 -21.52 8.44 -20.35
C GLN A 221 -21.84 7.37 -19.32
N ALA A 222 -22.15 6.17 -19.78
CA ALA A 222 -22.42 5.02 -18.92
C ALA A 222 -21.57 3.80 -19.32
N ILE A 223 -21.10 3.08 -18.33
CA ILE A 223 -20.31 1.86 -18.48
C ILE A 223 -21.11 0.69 -17.86
N GLU A 224 -21.36 -0.33 -18.65
CA GLU A 224 -21.90 -1.59 -18.13
C GLU A 224 -20.76 -2.54 -17.78
N ALA A 225 -20.81 -3.16 -16.61
CA ALA A 225 -19.80 -4.12 -16.14
C ALA A 225 -20.45 -5.18 -15.25
N SER A 226 -19.78 -6.32 -15.11
CA SER A 226 -20.23 -7.42 -14.25
C SER A 226 -19.85 -7.18 -12.78
N ALA A 227 -18.73 -6.51 -12.53
CA ALA A 227 -18.25 -6.17 -11.19
C ALA A 227 -17.49 -4.83 -11.19
N VAL A 228 -17.30 -4.28 -9.98
CA VAL A 228 -16.57 -3.03 -9.76
C VAL A 228 -15.47 -3.27 -8.75
N LEU A 229 -14.24 -2.88 -9.12
CA LEU A 229 -13.09 -2.80 -8.23
C LEU A 229 -12.80 -1.33 -7.93
N SER A 230 -12.83 -0.94 -6.65
CA SER A 230 -12.42 0.39 -6.19
C SER A 230 -10.95 0.39 -5.78
N ALA A 231 -10.14 1.18 -6.46
CA ALA A 231 -8.70 1.36 -6.22
C ALA A 231 -8.34 2.85 -6.13
N VAL A 232 -9.22 3.66 -5.52
CA VAL A 232 -9.11 5.13 -5.45
C VAL A 232 -8.25 5.65 -4.30
N GLY A 233 -7.51 4.77 -3.65
CA GLY A 233 -6.55 5.10 -2.59
C GLY A 233 -6.89 4.48 -1.24
N LEU A 234 -6.03 4.77 -0.28
CA LEU A 234 -6.10 4.26 1.10
C LEU A 234 -6.11 5.45 2.07
N ARG A 235 -6.76 5.25 3.22
CA ARG A 235 -6.76 6.17 4.35
C ARG A 235 -6.19 5.45 5.57
N PRO A 236 -5.14 5.98 6.23
CA PRO A 236 -4.61 5.43 7.46
C PRO A 236 -5.69 5.20 8.53
N HIS A 237 -5.59 4.12 9.27
CA HIS A 237 -6.42 3.86 10.44
C HIS A 237 -5.99 4.76 11.59
N LEU A 238 -6.76 5.78 11.91
CA LEU A 238 -6.43 6.80 12.92
C LEU A 238 -7.35 6.78 14.13
N GLN A 239 -8.56 6.21 14.02
CA GLN A 239 -9.60 6.38 15.04
C GLN A 239 -9.12 5.92 16.43
N LEU A 240 -8.51 4.74 16.52
CA LEU A 240 -7.97 4.23 17.79
C LEU A 240 -6.93 5.18 18.41
N ALA A 241 -6.07 5.79 17.61
CA ALA A 241 -5.06 6.74 18.08
C ALA A 241 -5.69 8.06 18.53
N ILE A 242 -6.70 8.55 17.79
CA ILE A 242 -7.46 9.77 18.15
C ILE A 242 -8.18 9.58 19.47
N ASP A 243 -8.91 8.48 19.63
CA ASP A 243 -9.70 8.19 20.84
C ASP A 243 -8.81 7.98 22.07
N SER A 244 -7.57 7.55 21.84
CA SER A 244 -6.55 7.39 22.90
C SER A 244 -5.73 8.66 23.15
N GLY A 245 -6.04 9.79 22.51
CA GLY A 245 -5.36 11.08 22.70
C GLY A 245 -3.92 11.12 22.17
N LEU A 246 -3.56 10.28 21.19
CA LEU A 246 -2.29 10.35 20.48
C LEU A 246 -2.34 11.43 19.41
N GLU A 247 -1.20 12.07 19.13
CA GLU A 247 -1.11 13.06 18.07
C GLU A 247 -1.24 12.42 16.69
N VAL A 248 -2.13 12.99 15.86
CA VAL A 248 -2.36 12.56 14.48
C VAL A 248 -2.34 13.74 13.53
N ALA A 249 -2.05 13.47 12.25
CA ALA A 249 -2.27 14.39 11.13
C ALA A 249 -2.78 13.58 9.93
N ARG A 250 -1.97 13.34 8.89
CA ARG A 250 -2.29 12.41 7.81
C ARG A 250 -2.13 10.95 8.24
N GLY A 251 -1.32 10.70 9.28
CA GLY A 251 -1.05 9.46 9.96
C GLY A 251 -0.95 9.67 11.46
N ILE A 252 -0.65 8.63 12.23
CA ILE A 252 -0.25 8.72 13.63
C ILE A 252 1.16 9.34 13.62
N LYS A 253 1.31 10.54 14.19
CA LYS A 253 2.59 11.22 14.24
C LYS A 253 3.60 10.44 15.04
N VAL A 254 4.77 10.23 14.48
CA VAL A 254 5.90 9.62 15.16
C VAL A 254 7.17 10.46 15.02
N ASP A 255 8.06 10.31 15.98
CA ASP A 255 9.41 10.90 15.89
C ASP A 255 10.32 10.08 14.97
N GLN A 256 11.58 10.46 14.87
CA GLN A 256 12.59 9.76 14.06
C GLN A 256 12.85 8.31 14.50
N THR A 257 12.41 7.93 15.71
CA THR A 257 12.57 6.56 16.22
C THR A 257 11.30 5.72 16.10
N GLY A 258 10.23 6.28 15.53
CA GLY A 258 8.91 5.65 15.37
C GLY A 258 8.03 5.76 16.62
N ARG A 259 8.41 6.57 17.62
CA ARG A 259 7.68 6.76 18.85
C ARG A 259 6.62 7.86 18.66
N THR A 260 5.43 7.63 19.18
CA THR A 260 4.29 8.57 19.13
C THR A 260 4.45 9.71 20.17
N SER A 261 3.40 10.49 20.38
CA SER A 261 3.33 11.47 21.48
C SER A 261 3.33 10.82 22.88
N ASP A 262 3.17 9.49 22.95
CA ASP A 262 3.31 8.69 24.16
C ASP A 262 4.67 7.95 24.14
N PRO A 263 5.47 8.01 25.24
CA PRO A 263 6.81 7.43 25.28
C PRO A 263 6.84 5.90 25.21
N ASP A 264 5.72 5.23 25.46
CA ASP A 264 5.61 3.78 25.50
C ASP A 264 4.85 3.22 24.29
N ILE A 265 4.39 4.11 23.38
CA ILE A 265 3.64 3.73 22.19
C ILE A 265 4.39 4.14 20.91
N TYR A 266 4.54 3.19 20.00
CA TYR A 266 5.16 3.35 18.69
C TYR A 266 4.13 3.11 17.58
N ALA A 267 4.34 3.66 16.38
CA ALA A 267 3.53 3.33 15.21
C ALA A 267 4.39 3.05 13.99
N ILE A 268 3.89 2.17 13.11
CA ILE A 268 4.63 1.68 11.94
C ILE A 268 3.69 1.36 10.76
N GLY A 269 4.19 1.50 9.55
CA GLY A 269 3.51 1.12 8.31
C GLY A 269 2.52 2.19 7.85
N ASP A 270 1.45 1.77 7.18
CA ASP A 270 0.52 2.67 6.50
C ASP A 270 -0.21 3.63 7.45
N CYS A 271 -0.30 3.31 8.76
CA CYS A 271 -0.92 4.20 9.74
C CYS A 271 0.04 5.26 10.32
N ALA A 272 1.35 5.13 10.13
CA ALA A 272 2.35 6.02 10.74
C ALA A 272 2.73 7.19 9.82
N GLU A 273 2.84 8.38 10.38
CA GLU A 273 3.37 9.56 9.72
C GLU A 273 4.70 9.96 10.34
N TYR A 274 5.77 9.73 9.59
CA TYR A 274 7.14 10.06 9.95
C TYR A 274 7.44 11.55 9.69
N PRO A 275 8.55 12.12 10.21
CA PRO A 275 8.92 13.51 9.89
C PRO A 275 9.04 13.80 8.38
N GLN A 276 9.34 12.78 7.57
CA GLN A 276 9.41 12.86 6.11
C GLN A 276 8.05 12.64 5.42
N GLY A 277 6.98 12.37 6.17
CA GLY A 277 5.64 12.07 5.70
C GLY A 277 5.25 10.59 5.77
N LEU A 278 4.19 10.22 5.04
CA LEU A 278 3.73 8.83 4.95
C LEU A 278 4.69 7.99 4.10
N ALA A 279 4.98 6.78 4.54
CA ALA A 279 5.89 5.86 3.87
C ALA A 279 5.24 4.47 3.65
N ALA A 280 4.11 4.45 2.93
CA ALA A 280 3.24 3.28 2.73
C ALA A 280 3.77 2.32 1.64
N TYR A 281 5.03 1.90 1.74
CA TYR A 281 5.67 0.92 0.85
C TYR A 281 6.39 -0.16 1.68
N VAL A 282 6.73 -1.28 1.05
CA VAL A 282 7.37 -2.41 1.74
C VAL A 282 8.77 -2.07 2.27
N THR A 283 9.59 -1.41 1.47
CA THR A 283 10.98 -1.08 1.83
C THR A 283 11.08 -0.21 3.08
N PRO A 284 10.32 0.91 3.21
CA PRO A 284 10.29 1.70 4.45
C PRO A 284 9.83 0.91 5.67
N ILE A 285 8.83 0.04 5.53
CA ILE A 285 8.35 -0.80 6.63
C ILE A 285 9.47 -1.64 7.21
N MET A 286 10.32 -2.24 6.36
CA MET A 286 11.43 -3.08 6.82
C MET A 286 12.53 -2.28 7.53
N ALA A 287 12.81 -1.06 7.06
CA ALA A 287 13.75 -0.16 7.70
C ALA A 287 13.22 0.32 9.07
N ALA A 288 11.96 0.77 9.10
CA ALA A 288 11.31 1.21 10.32
C ALA A 288 11.19 0.07 11.36
N ALA A 289 10.88 -1.15 10.94
CA ALA A 289 10.75 -2.29 11.84
C ALA A 289 12.04 -2.59 12.62
N ARG A 290 13.21 -2.48 11.97
CA ARG A 290 14.52 -2.66 12.63
C ARG A 290 14.79 -1.58 13.66
N ALA A 291 14.58 -0.31 13.29
CA ALA A 291 14.84 0.82 14.18
C ALA A 291 13.87 0.84 15.37
N ILE A 292 12.57 0.60 15.12
CA ILE A 292 11.54 0.54 16.16
C ILE A 292 11.81 -0.62 17.12
N ALA A 293 12.20 -1.80 16.62
CA ALA A 293 12.51 -2.93 17.50
C ALA A 293 13.68 -2.61 18.45
N ALA A 294 14.73 -1.95 17.98
CA ALA A 294 15.84 -1.51 18.83
C ALA A 294 15.38 -0.44 19.83
N SER A 295 14.56 0.54 19.38
CA SER A 295 14.03 1.62 20.21
C SER A 295 13.12 1.10 21.32
N VAL A 296 12.23 0.14 21.01
CA VAL A 296 11.36 -0.55 21.97
C VAL A 296 12.16 -1.24 23.08
N LEU A 297 13.34 -1.78 22.76
CA LEU A 297 14.25 -2.44 23.70
C LEU A 297 15.20 -1.48 24.42
N GLY A 298 14.98 -0.18 24.31
CA GLY A 298 15.72 0.85 25.06
C GLY A 298 16.99 1.36 24.35
N THR A 299 17.17 1.03 23.06
CA THR A 299 18.24 1.59 22.23
C THR A 299 17.62 2.49 21.15
N PRO A 300 17.38 3.80 21.43
CA PRO A 300 16.78 4.70 20.47
C PRO A 300 17.55 4.71 19.15
N THR A 301 16.90 4.32 18.08
CA THR A 301 17.52 4.15 16.75
C THR A 301 16.71 4.94 15.72
N GLU A 302 17.40 5.83 15.00
CA GLU A 302 16.75 6.60 13.95
C GLU A 302 16.36 5.74 12.75
N ILE A 303 15.14 5.96 12.29
CA ILE A 303 14.62 5.36 11.06
C ILE A 303 15.23 6.11 9.88
N ARG A 304 16.06 5.44 9.11
CA ARG A 304 16.62 5.96 7.87
C ARG A 304 16.03 5.22 6.70
N PHE A 305 15.26 5.93 5.88
CA PHE A 305 14.69 5.35 4.68
C PHE A 305 15.70 5.39 3.53
N PRO A 306 15.96 4.25 2.88
CA PRO A 306 16.66 4.26 1.60
C PRO A 306 15.78 4.93 0.53
N PRO A 307 16.28 5.19 -0.67
CA PRO A 307 15.43 5.60 -1.79
C PRO A 307 14.23 4.66 -1.93
N LEU A 308 13.02 5.24 -1.91
CA LEU A 308 11.76 4.48 -1.88
C LEU A 308 11.31 4.09 -3.28
N SER A 309 12.21 3.48 -4.05
CA SER A 309 11.88 3.07 -5.40
C SER A 309 10.83 1.95 -5.42
N VAL A 310 9.89 2.08 -6.34
CA VAL A 310 8.73 1.20 -6.50
C VAL A 310 8.84 0.49 -7.84
N GLN A 311 8.63 -0.83 -7.83
CA GLN A 311 8.41 -1.59 -9.05
C GLN A 311 6.89 -1.71 -9.28
N VAL A 312 6.41 -1.15 -10.37
CA VAL A 312 5.02 -1.35 -10.81
C VAL A 312 4.89 -2.75 -11.41
N LYS A 313 3.98 -3.55 -10.88
CA LYS A 313 3.85 -4.96 -11.25
C LYS A 313 2.98 -5.15 -12.49
N THR A 314 3.34 -4.49 -13.59
CA THR A 314 2.71 -4.62 -14.90
C THR A 314 3.57 -5.47 -15.83
N THR A 315 3.01 -6.56 -16.34
CA THR A 315 3.69 -7.45 -17.29
C THR A 315 3.67 -6.89 -18.72
N ALA A 316 2.69 -6.06 -19.04
CA ALA A 316 2.59 -5.41 -20.35
C ALA A 316 3.75 -4.42 -20.59
N MET A 317 4.21 -3.75 -19.54
CA MET A 317 5.35 -2.85 -19.57
C MET A 317 6.00 -2.78 -18.19
N PRO A 318 7.19 -3.36 -17.99
CA PRO A 318 7.95 -3.22 -16.75
C PRO A 318 8.28 -1.76 -16.45
N ILE A 319 8.10 -1.34 -15.21
CA ILE A 319 8.37 0.04 -14.76
C ILE A 319 8.96 -0.01 -13.36
N VAL A 320 10.01 0.76 -13.16
CA VAL A 320 10.53 1.10 -11.83
C VAL A 320 10.60 2.61 -11.70
N LEU A 321 10.28 3.10 -10.52
CA LEU A 321 10.24 4.53 -10.29
C LEU A 321 10.61 4.89 -8.85
N LEU A 322 11.20 6.04 -8.67
CA LEU A 322 11.25 6.80 -7.44
C LEU A 322 10.44 8.07 -7.68
N PRO A 323 9.29 8.27 -7.01
CA PRO A 323 8.46 9.44 -7.25
C PRO A 323 9.22 10.73 -6.90
N ALA A 324 8.86 11.81 -7.56
CA ALA A 324 9.31 13.14 -7.14
C ALA A 324 8.83 13.41 -5.70
N PRO A 325 9.68 13.93 -4.80
CA PRO A 325 9.27 14.23 -3.44
C PRO A 325 8.19 15.32 -3.41
N GLN A 326 7.21 15.16 -2.54
CA GLN A 326 6.15 16.16 -2.40
C GLN A 326 6.73 17.49 -1.88
N GLY A 327 6.32 18.59 -2.49
CA GLY A 327 6.74 19.94 -2.09
C GLY A 327 8.14 20.35 -2.55
N VAL A 328 8.85 19.49 -3.29
CA VAL A 328 10.12 19.85 -3.90
C VAL A 328 9.86 20.41 -5.30
N GLU A 329 10.26 21.65 -5.54
CA GLU A 329 10.21 22.29 -6.86
C GLU A 329 11.25 21.66 -7.77
N GLY A 330 10.85 21.37 -9.01
CA GLY A 330 11.74 20.76 -10.00
C GLY A 330 10.98 20.35 -11.25
N LYS A 331 11.69 19.64 -12.13
CA LYS A 331 11.11 19.17 -13.40
C LYS A 331 11.55 17.75 -13.75
N TRP A 332 10.67 17.06 -14.46
CA TRP A 332 10.99 15.80 -15.12
C TRP A 332 11.70 16.07 -16.44
N GLU A 333 12.84 15.43 -16.64
CA GLU A 333 13.63 15.48 -17.87
C GLU A 333 13.64 14.09 -18.51
N GLU A 334 13.24 14.01 -19.78
CA GLU A 334 13.42 12.80 -20.59
C GLU A 334 14.90 12.70 -20.98
N THR A 335 15.55 11.65 -20.53
CA THR A 335 16.99 11.44 -20.77
C THR A 335 17.24 10.30 -21.78
N ALA A 336 16.27 9.44 -22.01
CA ALA A 336 16.25 8.47 -23.09
C ALA A 336 14.82 8.13 -23.51
N ASN A 337 14.64 7.88 -24.82
CA ASN A 337 13.40 7.42 -25.43
C ASN A 337 13.79 6.64 -26.70
N ASP A 338 14.01 5.35 -26.56
CA ASP A 338 14.51 4.47 -27.61
C ASP A 338 13.93 3.05 -27.48
N GLU A 339 14.48 2.10 -28.24
CA GLU A 339 14.04 0.70 -28.26
C GLU A 339 14.17 0.00 -26.90
N LYS A 340 15.03 0.50 -25.99
CA LYS A 340 15.21 -0.02 -24.64
C LYS A 340 14.16 0.50 -23.65
N GLY A 341 13.39 1.51 -24.03
CA GLY A 341 12.35 2.11 -23.21
C GLY A 341 12.53 3.62 -22.96
N LEU A 342 11.99 4.06 -21.83
CA LEU A 342 12.03 5.46 -21.41
C LEU A 342 12.86 5.61 -20.14
N LYS A 343 13.63 6.71 -20.06
CA LYS A 343 14.28 7.20 -18.84
C LYS A 343 13.88 8.63 -18.58
N TYR A 344 13.33 8.86 -17.40
CA TYR A 344 13.05 10.20 -16.89
C TYR A 344 13.75 10.39 -15.55
N LEU A 345 14.33 11.57 -15.35
CA LEU A 345 14.92 12.01 -14.09
C LEU A 345 14.18 13.24 -13.60
N PHE A 346 13.78 13.24 -12.32
CA PHE A 346 13.30 14.46 -11.67
C PHE A 346 14.47 15.18 -11.05
N ARG A 347 14.71 16.42 -11.50
CA ARG A 347 15.73 17.30 -10.93
C ARG A 347 15.07 18.45 -10.20
N ASP A 348 15.56 18.72 -8.98
CA ASP A 348 15.18 19.93 -8.26
C ASP A 348 15.80 21.19 -8.88
N THR A 349 15.52 22.36 -8.28
CA THR A 349 16.04 23.65 -8.74
C THR A 349 17.57 23.75 -8.75
N ASP A 350 18.24 22.96 -7.92
CA ASP A 350 19.70 22.91 -7.84
C ASP A 350 20.31 21.88 -8.80
N GLY A 351 19.48 21.22 -9.62
CA GLY A 351 19.88 20.20 -10.57
C GLY A 351 20.11 18.82 -9.94
N THR A 352 19.84 18.67 -8.65
CA THR A 352 20.00 17.40 -7.93
C THR A 352 18.90 16.43 -8.31
N ILE A 353 19.25 15.17 -8.60
CA ILE A 353 18.27 14.12 -8.91
C ILE A 353 17.53 13.74 -7.61
N ARG A 354 16.20 13.87 -7.63
CA ARG A 354 15.30 13.53 -6.50
C ARG A 354 14.31 12.42 -6.83
N GLY A 355 14.16 12.05 -8.09
CA GLY A 355 13.28 11.01 -8.55
C GLY A 355 13.68 10.47 -9.91
N TYR A 356 13.17 9.32 -10.28
CA TYR A 356 13.38 8.73 -11.60
C TYR A 356 12.23 7.82 -12.02
N VAL A 357 12.09 7.63 -13.33
CA VAL A 357 11.21 6.60 -13.90
C VAL A 357 11.97 5.90 -15.03
N PHE A 358 12.08 4.59 -14.93
CA PHE A 358 12.68 3.72 -15.94
C PHE A 358 11.66 2.69 -16.40
N THR A 359 11.60 2.44 -17.69
CA THR A 359 10.72 1.42 -18.28
C THR A 359 11.52 0.37 -19.02
N GLN A 360 10.93 -0.81 -19.22
CA GLN A 360 11.49 -1.92 -20.02
C GLN A 360 12.93 -2.28 -19.59
N ASP A 361 13.90 -2.31 -20.52
CA ASP A 361 15.28 -2.71 -20.25
C ASP A 361 16.00 -1.76 -19.29
N TYR A 362 15.63 -0.47 -19.28
CA TYR A 362 16.19 0.48 -18.34
C TYR A 362 15.87 0.18 -16.87
N CYS A 363 14.86 -0.67 -16.58
CA CYS A 363 14.58 -1.13 -15.23
C CYS A 363 15.76 -1.84 -14.57
N GLN A 364 16.70 -2.37 -15.35
CA GLN A 364 17.91 -3.04 -14.84
C GLN A 364 18.88 -2.05 -14.17
N GLU A 365 18.82 -0.77 -14.52
CA GLU A 365 19.66 0.29 -13.94
C GLU A 365 19.16 0.76 -12.55
N ARG A 366 18.03 0.26 -12.07
CA ARG A 366 17.43 0.61 -10.78
C ARG A 366 18.42 0.56 -9.62
N MET A 367 19.15 -0.56 -9.48
CA MET A 367 20.05 -0.76 -8.33
C MET A 367 21.21 0.22 -8.31
N GLU A 368 21.73 0.57 -9.48
CA GLU A 368 22.80 1.57 -9.62
C GLU A 368 22.28 2.96 -9.24
N MET A 369 21.09 3.33 -9.76
CA MET A 369 20.44 4.61 -9.44
C MET A 369 20.10 4.73 -7.96
N ASP A 370 19.51 3.70 -7.35
CA ASP A 370 19.19 3.68 -5.92
C ASP A 370 20.44 3.83 -5.05
N ARG A 371 21.57 3.21 -5.46
CA ARG A 371 22.84 3.34 -4.77
C ARG A 371 23.40 4.78 -4.88
N ALA A 372 23.43 5.36 -6.07
CA ALA A 372 23.89 6.72 -6.29
C ALA A 372 23.08 7.74 -5.47
N LEU A 373 21.75 7.57 -5.42
CA LEU A 373 20.88 8.42 -4.60
C LEU A 373 21.10 8.22 -3.10
N SER A 374 21.36 6.98 -2.65
CA SER A 374 21.70 6.71 -1.24
C SER A 374 22.99 7.40 -0.81
N GLU A 375 24.04 7.34 -1.63
CA GLU A 375 25.32 8.00 -1.39
C GLU A 375 25.16 9.53 -1.33
N GLN A 376 24.32 10.09 -2.20
CA GLN A 376 23.99 11.52 -2.20
C GLN A 376 23.27 11.95 -0.91
N ILE A 377 22.31 11.15 -0.41
CA ILE A 377 21.61 11.43 0.85
C ILE A 377 22.59 11.39 2.03
N ILE A 378 23.49 10.43 2.07
CA ILE A 378 24.50 10.30 3.14
C ILE A 378 25.50 11.47 3.09
N GLY A 379 25.95 11.86 1.89
CA GLY A 379 26.88 12.98 1.71
C GLY A 379 26.30 14.35 2.08
N GLN A 380 24.97 14.52 2.05
CA GLN A 380 24.30 15.75 2.48
C GLN A 380 24.03 15.80 3.99
N ALA A 381 24.11 14.65 4.69
CA ALA A 381 23.89 14.55 6.13
C ALA A 381 25.21 14.60 6.96
N ALA A 382 26.36 14.60 6.30
CA ALA A 382 27.70 14.75 6.90
C ALA A 382 28.19 16.19 6.80
#